data_8d7f0208c9d5a15376970bf69ae6a154
#
_entry.id   8d7f0208c9d5a15376970bf69ae6a154
#
_cell.length_a   1.000
_cell.length_b   1.000
_cell.length_c   1.000
_cell.angle_alpha   90.00
_cell.angle_beta   90.00
_cell.angle_gamma   90.00
#
_symmetry.space_group_name_H-M   'P 1'
#
loop_
_entity.id
_entity.type
_entity.pdbx_description
1 polymer ?
#
loop_
_entity_poly.entity_id
_entity_poly.type
_entity_poly.pdbx_seq_one_letter_code
_entity_poly.pdbx_strand_id
1 'polypeptide(L)'
;AASDVYKRQLFEKLSDSEKNTEFIAMESKTYLRDAWDCFKKNRLALAGLIFLGVMIVLAIVVPMVSPYTYDAQDLDLRNALPSAAHPLGTDKLGRDILVRLMFGARISLAVGFVAAFLNLIIGVVYGGIAGYAGGKVDMVMMRIVDCIYSIPSMLYVILIMMVFGSNIGSVLLGICISSWIGMARQVRTQVQTLKQQEFALAAYVIGAGRARILFKHLIINCMGPI
;
A
#
# COMPACT_ATOMS: atom_id res chain seq x y z
N ALA A 1 35.33 47.70 25.50
CA ALA A 1 36.27 46.64 25.91
C ALA A 1 35.62 45.25 26.03
N ALA A 2 34.41 45.08 26.63
CA ALA A 2 33.75 43.77 26.73
C ALA A 2 33.16 43.27 25.40
N SER A 3 32.66 44.17 24.55
CA SER A 3 32.08 43.82 23.23
C SER A 3 33.13 43.35 22.21
N ASP A 4 34.38 43.76 22.36
CA ASP A 4 35.46 43.41 21.42
C ASP A 4 36.04 42.00 21.73
N VAL A 5 35.99 41.57 22.98
CA VAL A 5 36.39 40.22 23.40
C VAL A 5 35.41 39.20 22.90
N TYR A 6 34.10 39.48 22.97
CA TYR A 6 33.06 38.58 22.40
C TYR A 6 33.15 38.42 20.87
N LYS A 7 33.46 39.49 20.14
CA LYS A 7 33.61 39.42 18.67
C LYS A 7 34.85 38.65 18.24
N ARG A 8 35.96 38.70 19.02
CA ARG A 8 37.15 37.91 18.71
C ARG A 8 36.94 36.40 18.94
N GLN A 9 36.24 36.01 20.00
CA GLN A 9 35.96 34.60 20.30
C GLN A 9 35.03 33.95 19.23
N LEU A 10 34.16 34.73 18.60
CA LEU A 10 33.25 34.22 17.52
C LEU A 10 33.98 33.92 16.20
N PHE A 11 35.21 34.45 16.03
CA PHE A 11 35.98 34.26 14.77
C PHE A 11 37.32 33.54 15.00
N GLU A 12 37.61 33.06 16.23
CA GLU A 12 38.73 32.16 16.47
C GLU A 12 38.45 30.78 15.82
N LYS A 13 39.48 30.25 15.12
CA LYS A 13 39.37 28.87 14.58
C LYS A 13 39.19 27.90 15.73
N LEU A 14 38.10 27.17 15.75
CA LEU A 14 37.88 26.05 16.66
C LEU A 14 39.08 25.10 16.66
N SER A 15 39.49 24.64 17.82
CA SER A 15 40.51 23.63 17.98
C SER A 15 40.10 22.34 17.29
N ASP A 16 41.06 21.52 16.82
CA ASP A 16 40.73 20.27 16.12
C ASP A 16 39.97 19.26 16.98
N SER A 17 40.01 19.38 18.30
CA SER A 17 39.19 18.61 19.25
C SER A 17 37.73 19.08 19.29
N GLU A 18 37.44 20.36 19.08
CA GLU A 18 36.08 20.91 19.05
C GLU A 18 35.41 20.70 17.68
N LYS A 19 36.22 20.65 16.62
CA LYS A 19 35.69 20.29 15.26
C LYS A 19 35.17 18.85 15.18
N ASN A 20 35.72 17.93 15.98
CA ASN A 20 35.29 16.53 16.00
C ASN A 20 33.96 16.31 16.72
N THR A 21 33.45 17.26 17.48
CA THR A 21 32.11 17.14 18.11
C THR A 21 30.94 17.43 17.18
N GLU A 22 31.16 18.06 16.05
CA GLU A 22 30.13 18.31 15.02
C GLU A 22 30.01 17.21 13.97
N PHE A 23 30.94 16.28 13.89
CA PHE A 23 30.80 15.09 13.04
C PHE A 23 29.87 14.06 13.71
N ILE A 24 28.56 14.30 13.70
CA ILE A 24 27.61 13.22 13.79
C ILE A 24 27.80 12.42 12.51
N ALA A 25 28.66 11.42 12.54
CA ALA A 25 28.79 10.43 11.47
C ALA A 25 27.49 9.59 11.43
N MET A 26 26.41 10.19 10.95
CA MET A 26 25.25 9.42 10.57
C MET A 26 25.66 8.61 9.35
N GLU A 27 25.88 7.30 9.54
CA GLU A 27 26.03 6.39 8.42
C GLU A 27 24.87 6.64 7.45
N SER A 28 25.18 6.98 6.20
CA SER A 28 24.17 7.17 5.17
C SER A 28 23.52 5.83 4.88
N LYS A 29 22.41 5.54 5.58
CA LYS A 29 21.63 4.33 5.35
C LYS A 29 20.75 4.54 4.11
N THR A 30 20.67 3.53 3.27
CA THR A 30 19.71 3.52 2.18
C THR A 30 18.29 3.54 2.76
N TYR A 31 17.38 4.34 2.18
CA TYR A 31 15.98 4.50 2.63
C TYR A 31 15.29 3.16 2.97
N LEU A 32 15.47 2.14 2.13
CA LEU A 32 14.89 0.80 2.37
C LEU A 32 15.47 0.11 3.61
N ARG A 33 16.75 0.32 3.89
CA ARG A 33 17.41 -0.27 5.07
C ARG A 33 16.92 0.40 6.35
N ASP A 34 16.78 1.72 6.31
CA ASP A 34 16.28 2.47 7.47
C ASP A 34 14.80 2.15 7.74
N ALA A 35 13.97 2.11 6.68
CA ALA A 35 12.58 1.67 6.78
C ALA A 35 12.45 0.25 7.35
N TRP A 36 13.30 -0.69 6.92
CA TRP A 36 13.33 -2.05 7.45
C TRP A 36 13.78 -2.12 8.90
N ASP A 37 14.78 -1.32 9.29
CA ASP A 37 15.24 -1.23 10.68
C ASP A 37 14.17 -0.63 11.60
N CYS A 38 13.43 0.38 11.13
CA CYS A 38 12.27 0.93 11.84
C CYS A 38 11.13 -0.09 11.96
N PHE A 39 10.84 -0.81 10.87
CA PHE A 39 9.79 -1.83 10.84
C PHE A 39 10.07 -2.97 11.84
N LYS A 40 11.30 -3.47 11.90
CA LYS A 40 11.70 -4.52 12.86
C LYS A 40 11.53 -4.13 14.32
N LYS A 41 11.63 -2.83 14.64
CA LYS A 41 11.43 -2.32 16.00
C LYS A 41 9.97 -2.38 16.42
N ASN A 42 9.03 -2.37 15.48
CA ASN A 42 7.60 -2.48 15.75
C ASN A 42 7.20 -3.96 15.83
N ARG A 43 7.12 -4.49 17.05
CA ARG A 43 6.77 -5.91 17.31
C ARG A 43 5.42 -6.31 16.73
N LEU A 44 4.44 -5.40 16.76
CA LEU A 44 3.10 -5.66 16.24
C LEU A 44 3.10 -5.76 14.70
N ALA A 45 3.83 -4.87 14.03
CA ALA A 45 4.00 -4.90 12.58
C ALA A 45 4.72 -6.19 12.14
N LEU A 46 5.77 -6.60 12.87
CA LEU A 46 6.50 -7.83 12.59
C LEU A 46 5.60 -9.07 12.78
N ALA A 47 4.82 -9.11 13.87
CA ALA A 47 3.86 -10.18 14.13
C ALA A 47 2.79 -10.27 13.02
N GLY A 48 2.27 -9.12 12.55
CA GLY A 48 1.34 -9.05 11.43
C GLY A 48 1.94 -9.58 10.13
N LEU A 49 3.19 -9.24 9.83
CA LEU A 49 3.89 -9.72 8.64
C LEU A 49 4.11 -11.24 8.70
N ILE A 50 4.53 -11.76 9.87
CA ILE A 50 4.71 -13.21 10.07
C ILE A 50 3.37 -13.93 9.92
N PHE A 51 2.30 -13.40 10.53
CA PHE A 51 0.96 -13.97 10.40
C PHE A 51 0.50 -14.04 8.94
N LEU A 52 0.65 -12.94 8.18
CA LEU A 52 0.33 -12.92 6.75
C LEU A 52 1.19 -13.93 5.95
N GLY A 53 2.48 -14.01 6.24
CA GLY A 53 3.37 -14.98 5.62
C GLY A 53 2.92 -16.42 5.87
N VAL A 54 2.60 -16.75 7.11
CA VAL A 54 2.07 -18.07 7.50
C VAL A 54 0.76 -18.35 6.78
N MET A 55 -0.17 -17.39 6.75
CA MET A 55 -1.45 -17.55 6.05
C MET A 55 -1.28 -17.79 4.55
N ILE A 56 -0.37 -17.06 3.89
CA ILE A 56 -0.06 -17.27 2.46
C ILE A 56 0.50 -18.68 2.24
N VAL A 57 1.43 -19.12 3.06
CA VAL A 57 2.02 -20.46 2.96
C VAL A 57 0.95 -21.54 3.17
N LEU A 58 0.12 -21.42 4.20
CA LEU A 58 -0.97 -22.36 4.46
C LEU A 58 -2.01 -22.38 3.33
N ALA A 59 -2.38 -21.23 2.79
CA ALA A 59 -3.32 -21.11 1.69
C ALA A 59 -2.82 -21.78 0.40
N ILE A 60 -1.51 -21.89 0.22
CA ILE A 60 -0.90 -22.58 -0.92
C ILE A 60 -0.68 -24.07 -0.61
N VAL A 61 -0.06 -24.38 0.52
CA VAL A 61 0.40 -25.74 0.83
C VAL A 61 -0.76 -26.67 1.20
N VAL A 62 -1.70 -26.23 2.04
CA VAL A 62 -2.78 -27.09 2.51
C VAL A 62 -3.63 -27.67 1.37
N PRO A 63 -4.12 -26.89 0.40
CA PRO A 63 -4.89 -27.44 -0.73
C PRO A 63 -4.04 -28.31 -1.67
N MET A 64 -2.69 -28.20 -1.65
CA MET A 64 -1.80 -29.01 -2.49
C MET A 64 -1.46 -30.36 -1.88
N VAL A 65 -1.36 -30.43 -0.54
CA VAL A 65 -0.94 -31.61 0.19
C VAL A 65 -2.13 -32.43 0.67
N SER A 66 -3.30 -31.79 0.83
CA SER A 66 -4.50 -32.48 1.29
C SER A 66 -4.97 -33.53 0.27
N PRO A 67 -5.39 -34.71 0.72
CA PRO A 67 -6.04 -35.72 -0.13
C PRO A 67 -7.44 -35.29 -0.58
N TYR A 68 -8.02 -34.26 0.05
CA TYR A 68 -9.35 -33.75 -0.24
C TYR A 68 -9.29 -32.53 -1.17
N THR A 69 -10.23 -32.44 -2.12
CA THR A 69 -10.41 -31.22 -2.91
C THR A 69 -11.44 -30.29 -2.23
N TYR A 70 -11.44 -29.01 -2.57
CA TYR A 70 -12.32 -28.02 -1.93
C TYR A 70 -13.82 -28.26 -2.22
N ASP A 71 -14.15 -29.03 -3.26
CA ASP A 71 -15.49 -29.34 -3.77
C ASP A 71 -15.91 -30.80 -3.52
N ALA A 72 -14.98 -31.69 -3.13
CA ALA A 72 -15.28 -33.08 -2.83
C ALA A 72 -16.33 -33.18 -1.71
N GLN A 73 -17.40 -33.91 -1.97
CA GLN A 73 -18.53 -34.10 -1.06
C GLN A 73 -18.59 -35.55 -0.59
N ASP A 74 -18.78 -35.73 0.72
CA ASP A 74 -19.03 -37.02 1.36
C ASP A 74 -20.23 -36.85 2.30
N LEU A 75 -21.42 -37.31 1.84
CA LEU A 75 -22.66 -37.13 2.57
C LEU A 75 -22.72 -37.94 3.89
N ASP A 76 -21.91 -38.98 4.03
CA ASP A 76 -21.82 -39.79 5.24
C ASP A 76 -21.06 -39.04 6.37
N LEU A 77 -20.20 -38.08 5.97
CA LEU A 77 -19.43 -37.24 6.87
C LEU A 77 -20.05 -35.85 7.10
N ARG A 78 -21.34 -35.69 6.98
CA ARG A 78 -22.02 -34.40 7.20
C ARG A 78 -21.83 -33.89 8.61
N ASN A 79 -21.39 -32.63 8.72
CA ASN A 79 -21.16 -31.95 10.01
C ASN A 79 -20.32 -32.80 10.99
N ALA A 80 -19.38 -33.58 10.48
CA ALA A 80 -18.46 -34.35 11.31
C ALA A 80 -17.59 -33.41 12.14
N LEU A 81 -17.36 -33.80 13.40
CA LEU A 81 -16.52 -33.06 14.32
C LEU A 81 -15.05 -33.12 13.89
N PRO A 82 -14.20 -32.18 14.39
CA PRO A 82 -12.78 -32.20 14.13
C PRO A 82 -12.15 -33.57 14.44
N SER A 83 -11.32 -34.06 13.52
CA SER A 83 -10.64 -35.35 13.62
C SER A 83 -9.28 -35.26 12.95
N ALA A 84 -8.46 -36.33 13.08
CA ALA A 84 -7.15 -36.38 12.42
C ALA A 84 -7.24 -36.32 10.89
N ALA A 85 -8.33 -36.85 10.30
CA ALA A 85 -8.61 -36.79 8.87
C ALA A 85 -9.16 -35.42 8.44
N HIS A 86 -9.98 -34.80 9.29
CA HIS A 86 -10.62 -33.50 9.05
C HIS A 86 -10.33 -32.56 10.23
N PRO A 87 -9.20 -31.85 10.25
CA PRO A 87 -8.76 -31.05 11.41
C PRO A 87 -9.76 -29.99 11.89
N LEU A 88 -10.54 -29.41 11.00
CA LEU A 88 -11.63 -28.47 11.32
C LEU A 88 -13.03 -29.08 11.13
N GLY A 89 -13.11 -30.41 10.94
CA GLY A 89 -14.36 -31.08 10.64
C GLY A 89 -14.86 -30.84 9.21
N THR A 90 -16.13 -31.19 8.98
CA THR A 90 -16.77 -31.08 7.65
C THR A 90 -18.02 -30.21 7.70
N ASP A 91 -18.44 -29.70 6.55
CA ASP A 91 -19.64 -28.89 6.40
C ASP A 91 -20.93 -29.73 6.17
N LYS A 92 -22.03 -29.05 5.89
CA LYS A 92 -23.36 -29.69 5.63
C LYS A 92 -23.37 -30.63 4.42
N LEU A 93 -22.38 -30.57 3.57
CA LEU A 93 -22.22 -31.43 2.39
C LEU A 93 -21.07 -32.44 2.58
N GLY A 94 -20.50 -32.54 3.80
CA GLY A 94 -19.39 -33.43 4.09
C GLY A 94 -18.06 -32.97 3.52
N ARG A 95 -17.92 -31.69 3.10
CA ARG A 95 -16.67 -31.16 2.54
C ARG A 95 -15.73 -30.73 3.66
N ASP A 96 -14.42 -30.94 3.48
CA ASP A 96 -13.42 -30.56 4.44
C ASP A 96 -13.33 -29.03 4.62
N ILE A 97 -13.56 -28.56 5.86
CA ILE A 97 -13.60 -27.12 6.18
C ILE A 97 -12.20 -26.50 6.06
N LEU A 98 -11.15 -27.19 6.48
CA LEU A 98 -9.80 -26.65 6.44
C LEU A 98 -9.35 -26.38 5.00
N VAL A 99 -9.52 -27.36 4.12
CA VAL A 99 -9.17 -27.21 2.71
C VAL A 99 -9.97 -26.09 2.05
N ARG A 100 -11.26 -26.01 2.32
CA ARG A 100 -12.14 -24.95 1.79
C ARG A 100 -11.74 -23.57 2.30
N LEU A 101 -11.40 -23.47 3.60
CA LEU A 101 -10.94 -22.21 4.20
C LEU A 101 -9.64 -21.73 3.57
N MET A 102 -8.67 -22.62 3.40
CA MET A 102 -7.38 -22.28 2.80
C MET A 102 -7.50 -21.96 1.31
N PHE A 103 -8.33 -22.70 0.58
CA PHE A 103 -8.62 -22.38 -0.82
C PHE A 103 -9.31 -21.02 -0.97
N GLY A 104 -10.31 -20.73 -0.11
CA GLY A 104 -10.95 -19.41 -0.05
C GLY A 104 -9.97 -18.29 0.33
N ALA A 105 -9.09 -18.53 1.29
CA ALA A 105 -8.04 -17.59 1.69
C ALA A 105 -7.10 -17.27 0.52
N ARG A 106 -6.69 -18.28 -0.28
CA ARG A 106 -5.87 -18.09 -1.48
C ARG A 106 -6.53 -17.14 -2.48
N ILE A 107 -7.83 -17.33 -2.75
CA ILE A 107 -8.60 -16.47 -3.65
C ILE A 107 -8.70 -15.06 -3.07
N SER A 108 -9.06 -14.92 -1.80
CA SER A 108 -9.24 -13.62 -1.14
C SER A 108 -7.93 -12.82 -1.10
N LEU A 109 -6.80 -13.48 -0.77
CA LEU A 109 -5.49 -12.86 -0.77
C LEU A 109 -5.07 -12.42 -2.18
N ALA A 110 -5.32 -13.25 -3.20
CA ALA A 110 -5.01 -12.90 -4.59
C ALA A 110 -5.83 -11.70 -5.05
N VAL A 111 -7.15 -11.69 -4.81
CA VAL A 111 -8.04 -10.57 -5.14
C VAL A 111 -7.62 -9.30 -4.39
N GLY A 112 -7.34 -9.41 -3.08
CA GLY A 112 -6.90 -8.26 -2.27
C GLY A 112 -5.58 -7.68 -2.76
N PHE A 113 -4.60 -8.52 -3.08
CA PHE A 113 -3.31 -8.07 -3.60
C PHE A 113 -3.43 -7.39 -4.96
N VAL A 114 -4.16 -8.00 -5.89
CA VAL A 114 -4.37 -7.43 -7.24
C VAL A 114 -5.14 -6.11 -7.15
N ALA A 115 -6.20 -6.06 -6.33
CA ALA A 115 -6.96 -4.83 -6.11
C ALA A 115 -6.08 -3.72 -5.50
N ALA A 116 -5.29 -4.03 -4.46
CA ALA A 116 -4.40 -3.06 -3.82
C ALA A 116 -3.35 -2.52 -4.82
N PHE A 117 -2.77 -3.40 -5.64
CA PHE A 117 -1.78 -3.02 -6.65
C PHE A 117 -2.38 -2.11 -7.74
N LEU A 118 -3.57 -2.45 -8.25
CA LEU A 118 -4.27 -1.62 -9.22
C LEU A 118 -4.68 -0.26 -8.63
N ASN A 119 -5.17 -0.25 -7.39
CA ASN A 119 -5.53 0.97 -6.68
C ASN A 119 -4.32 1.89 -6.47
N LEU A 120 -3.17 1.31 -6.11
CA LEU A 120 -1.93 2.06 -5.96
C LEU A 120 -1.54 2.72 -7.29
N ILE A 121 -1.49 1.95 -8.39
CA ILE A 121 -1.08 2.49 -9.70
C ILE A 121 -2.05 3.57 -10.17
N ILE A 122 -3.36 3.27 -10.22
CA ILE A 122 -4.37 4.19 -10.72
C ILE A 122 -4.44 5.43 -9.82
N GLY A 123 -4.50 5.22 -8.50
CA GLY A 123 -4.62 6.31 -7.53
C GLY A 123 -3.40 7.23 -7.52
N VAL A 124 -2.18 6.67 -7.57
CA VAL A 124 -0.94 7.47 -7.59
C VAL A 124 -0.83 8.27 -8.89
N VAL A 125 -1.09 7.65 -10.04
CA VAL A 125 -1.01 8.33 -11.34
C VAL A 125 -2.08 9.41 -11.43
N TYR A 126 -3.34 9.08 -11.15
CA TYR A 126 -4.46 10.00 -11.26
C TYR A 126 -4.35 11.16 -10.26
N GLY A 127 -4.14 10.84 -8.97
CA GLY A 127 -3.96 11.83 -7.91
C GLY A 127 -2.72 12.69 -8.12
N GLY A 128 -1.62 12.08 -8.58
CA GLY A 128 -0.38 12.76 -8.92
C GLY A 128 -0.57 13.81 -10.02
N ILE A 129 -1.24 13.43 -11.12
CA ILE A 129 -1.52 14.34 -12.23
C ILE A 129 -2.43 15.48 -11.77
N ALA A 130 -3.52 15.17 -11.06
CA ALA A 130 -4.47 16.18 -10.56
C ALA A 130 -3.78 17.16 -9.61
N GLY A 131 -3.02 16.66 -8.61
CA GLY A 131 -2.31 17.49 -7.64
C GLY A 131 -1.22 18.36 -8.28
N TYR A 132 -0.48 17.81 -9.24
CA TYR A 132 0.58 18.55 -9.94
C TYR A 132 0.03 19.63 -10.88
N ALA A 133 -0.96 19.30 -11.72
CA ALA A 133 -1.55 20.24 -12.66
C ALA A 133 -2.26 21.40 -11.94
N GLY A 134 -3.08 21.10 -10.94
CA GLY A 134 -3.84 22.09 -10.20
C GLY A 134 -4.92 22.79 -11.02
N GLY A 135 -5.53 23.84 -10.46
CA GLY A 135 -6.46 24.72 -11.15
C GLY A 135 -7.64 23.98 -11.80
N LYS A 136 -7.95 24.31 -13.07
CA LYS A 136 -9.09 23.73 -13.81
C LYS A 136 -8.94 22.22 -14.05
N VAL A 137 -7.73 21.72 -14.28
CA VAL A 137 -7.47 20.29 -14.52
C VAL A 137 -7.79 19.50 -13.27
N ASP A 138 -7.26 19.92 -12.13
CA ASP A 138 -7.56 19.31 -10.84
C ASP A 138 -9.05 19.32 -10.54
N MET A 139 -9.72 20.46 -10.76
CA MET A 139 -11.17 20.59 -10.54
C MET A 139 -11.97 19.57 -11.38
N VAL A 140 -11.68 19.45 -12.67
CA VAL A 140 -12.39 18.51 -13.56
C VAL A 140 -12.10 17.06 -13.15
N MET A 141 -10.83 16.71 -12.90
CA MET A 141 -10.45 15.37 -12.48
C MET A 141 -11.15 14.99 -11.16
N MET A 142 -11.16 15.88 -10.17
CA MET A 142 -11.85 15.59 -8.90
C MET A 142 -13.37 15.53 -9.06
N ARG A 143 -13.97 16.25 -10.00
CA ARG A 143 -15.40 16.13 -10.29
C ARG A 143 -15.75 14.74 -10.84
N ILE A 144 -14.89 14.16 -11.69
CA ILE A 144 -15.04 12.77 -12.16
C ILE A 144 -14.97 11.80 -10.98
N VAL A 145 -14.00 11.98 -10.11
CA VAL A 145 -13.86 11.19 -8.87
C VAL A 145 -15.11 11.26 -8.01
N ASP A 146 -15.67 12.47 -7.82
CA ASP A 146 -16.88 12.67 -7.02
C ASP A 146 -18.09 11.97 -7.65
N CYS A 147 -18.24 12.03 -8.99
CA CYS A 147 -19.29 11.31 -9.70
C CYS A 147 -19.19 9.79 -9.51
N ILE A 148 -17.99 9.22 -9.61
CA ILE A 148 -17.80 7.78 -9.39
C ILE A 148 -18.05 7.45 -7.91
N TYR A 149 -17.57 8.26 -6.99
CA TYR A 149 -17.73 8.03 -5.55
C TYR A 149 -19.17 8.12 -5.05
N SER A 150 -20.03 8.88 -5.76
CA SER A 150 -21.45 9.03 -5.38
C SER A 150 -22.26 7.73 -5.55
N ILE A 151 -21.78 6.78 -6.35
CA ILE A 151 -22.44 5.50 -6.56
C ILE A 151 -21.88 4.48 -5.56
N PRO A 152 -22.72 3.80 -4.76
CA PRO A 152 -22.27 2.75 -3.85
C PRO A 152 -21.47 1.67 -4.57
N SER A 153 -20.31 1.30 -4.05
CA SER A 153 -19.39 0.34 -4.69
C SER A 153 -20.02 -1.02 -5.00
N MET A 154 -20.95 -1.47 -4.17
CA MET A 154 -21.72 -2.70 -4.41
C MET A 154 -22.50 -2.67 -5.71
N LEU A 155 -23.01 -1.52 -6.13
CA LEU A 155 -23.76 -1.42 -7.40
C LEU A 155 -22.84 -1.65 -8.60
N TYR A 156 -21.58 -1.19 -8.56
CA TYR A 156 -20.61 -1.50 -9.61
C TYR A 156 -20.37 -3.00 -9.74
N VAL A 157 -20.19 -3.69 -8.60
CA VAL A 157 -19.98 -5.14 -8.59
C VAL A 157 -21.18 -5.86 -9.21
N ILE A 158 -22.41 -5.51 -8.77
CA ILE A 158 -23.65 -6.14 -9.27
C ILE A 158 -23.83 -5.90 -10.76
N LEU A 159 -23.66 -4.66 -11.23
CA LEU A 159 -23.82 -4.32 -12.64
C LEU A 159 -22.80 -5.05 -13.53
N ILE A 160 -21.54 -5.14 -13.08
CA ILE A 160 -20.50 -5.85 -13.83
C ILE A 160 -20.77 -7.34 -13.86
N MET A 161 -21.20 -7.94 -12.73
CA MET A 161 -21.58 -9.35 -12.69
C MET A 161 -22.78 -9.65 -13.58
N MET A 162 -23.71 -8.70 -13.73
CA MET A 162 -24.87 -8.86 -14.64
C MET A 162 -24.43 -8.88 -16.10
N VAL A 163 -23.43 -8.10 -16.49
CA VAL A 163 -22.95 -7.98 -17.89
C VAL A 163 -21.95 -9.09 -18.23
N PHE A 164 -20.98 -9.36 -17.37
CA PHE A 164 -19.85 -10.25 -17.62
C PHE A 164 -19.98 -11.63 -16.93
N GLY A 165 -21.09 -11.86 -16.22
CA GLY A 165 -21.32 -13.08 -15.46
C GLY A 165 -20.69 -13.08 -14.07
N SER A 166 -21.16 -14.00 -13.23
CA SER A 166 -20.73 -14.18 -11.83
C SER A 166 -19.40 -14.92 -11.78
N ASN A 167 -18.31 -14.20 -11.92
CA ASN A 167 -16.94 -14.73 -11.79
C ASN A 167 -16.04 -13.79 -10.98
N ILE A 168 -14.87 -14.30 -10.55
CA ILE A 168 -13.92 -13.56 -9.73
C ILE A 168 -13.41 -12.30 -10.45
N GLY A 169 -13.24 -12.37 -11.78
CA GLY A 169 -12.80 -11.22 -12.59
C GLY A 169 -13.83 -10.09 -12.56
N SER A 170 -15.13 -10.40 -12.65
CA SER A 170 -16.22 -9.42 -12.57
C SER A 170 -16.24 -8.73 -11.19
N VAL A 171 -16.08 -9.50 -10.12
CA VAL A 171 -15.99 -8.95 -8.76
C VAL A 171 -14.77 -8.03 -8.62
N LEU A 172 -13.61 -8.47 -9.11
CA LEU A 172 -12.38 -7.67 -9.06
C LEU A 172 -12.53 -6.35 -9.83
N LEU A 173 -13.07 -6.40 -11.04
CA LEU A 173 -13.34 -5.20 -11.85
C LEU A 173 -14.30 -4.23 -11.12
N GLY A 174 -15.37 -4.75 -10.52
CA GLY A 174 -16.32 -3.93 -9.76
C GLY A 174 -15.69 -3.23 -8.57
N ILE A 175 -14.84 -3.93 -7.82
CA ILE A 175 -14.09 -3.35 -6.71
C ILE A 175 -13.10 -2.30 -7.23
N CYS A 176 -12.36 -2.59 -8.29
CA CYS A 176 -11.33 -1.71 -8.82
C CYS A 176 -11.89 -0.38 -9.39
N ILE A 177 -13.15 -0.32 -9.81
CA ILE A 177 -13.73 0.93 -10.35
C ILE A 177 -13.77 2.05 -9.30
N SER A 178 -14.04 1.73 -8.04
CA SER A 178 -14.25 2.72 -6.99
C SER A 178 -13.16 2.80 -5.93
N SER A 179 -12.38 1.74 -5.75
CA SER A 179 -11.45 1.64 -4.61
C SER A 179 -10.20 2.52 -4.73
N TRP A 180 -9.77 2.89 -5.95
CA TRP A 180 -8.61 3.77 -6.18
C TRP A 180 -8.86 5.23 -5.80
N ILE A 181 -10.11 5.64 -5.60
CA ILE A 181 -10.51 7.03 -5.33
C ILE A 181 -9.87 7.58 -4.06
N GLY A 182 -9.89 6.79 -2.98
CA GLY A 182 -9.26 7.17 -1.71
C GLY A 182 -7.77 7.48 -1.88
N MET A 183 -7.06 6.60 -2.57
CA MET A 183 -5.65 6.78 -2.89
C MET A 183 -5.41 8.02 -3.75
N ALA A 184 -6.24 8.25 -4.78
CA ALA A 184 -6.09 9.41 -5.64
C ALA A 184 -6.25 10.73 -4.87
N ARG A 185 -7.22 10.82 -3.97
CA ARG A 185 -7.42 12.02 -3.12
C ARG A 185 -6.23 12.24 -2.18
N GLN A 186 -5.72 11.18 -1.56
CA GLN A 186 -4.58 11.25 -0.65
C GLN A 186 -3.31 11.70 -1.39
N VAL A 187 -2.98 11.07 -2.51
CA VAL A 187 -1.81 11.42 -3.35
C VAL A 187 -1.92 12.84 -3.87
N ARG A 188 -3.11 13.25 -4.35
CA ARG A 188 -3.36 14.63 -4.79
C ARG A 188 -2.99 15.64 -3.72
N THR A 189 -3.47 15.44 -2.48
CA THR A 189 -3.20 16.34 -1.36
C THR A 189 -1.70 16.40 -1.04
N GLN A 190 -1.04 15.25 -0.99
CA GLN A 190 0.40 15.17 -0.75
C GLN A 190 1.21 15.86 -1.84
N VAL A 191 0.87 15.63 -3.11
CA VAL A 191 1.55 16.26 -4.25
C VAL A 191 1.37 17.78 -4.23
N GLN A 192 0.18 18.28 -3.88
CA GLN A 192 -0.05 19.72 -3.74
C GLN A 192 0.81 20.35 -2.65
N THR A 193 0.98 19.67 -1.50
CA THR A 193 1.83 20.13 -0.40
C THR A 193 3.31 20.09 -0.80
N LEU A 194 3.78 18.97 -1.35
CA LEU A 194 5.19 18.79 -1.72
C LEU A 194 5.62 19.68 -2.90
N LYS A 195 4.70 20.04 -3.79
CA LYS A 195 4.97 20.95 -4.91
C LYS A 195 5.40 22.34 -4.44
N GLN A 196 5.03 22.75 -3.23
CA GLN A 196 5.37 24.04 -2.63
C GLN A 196 6.70 24.02 -1.87
N GLN A 197 7.32 22.84 -1.71
CA GLN A 197 8.58 22.69 -0.99
C GLN A 197 9.78 23.17 -1.82
N GLU A 198 10.84 23.61 -1.16
CA GLU A 198 12.04 24.19 -1.77
C GLU A 198 12.70 23.27 -2.80
N PHE A 199 12.76 21.96 -2.52
CA PHE A 199 13.36 21.00 -3.46
C PHE A 199 12.59 20.90 -4.78
N ALA A 200 11.25 21.05 -4.77
CA ALA A 200 10.43 21.02 -5.97
C ALA A 200 10.61 22.31 -6.78
N LEU A 201 10.70 23.45 -6.09
CA LEU A 201 10.99 24.75 -6.70
C LEU A 201 12.41 24.78 -7.29
N ALA A 202 13.41 24.26 -6.57
CA ALA A 202 14.76 24.14 -7.07
C ALA A 202 14.83 23.29 -8.35
N ALA A 203 14.13 22.13 -8.36
CA ALA A 203 14.06 21.28 -9.54
C ALA A 203 13.43 22.00 -10.76
N TYR A 204 12.44 22.86 -10.52
CA TYR A 204 11.83 23.69 -11.56
C TYR A 204 12.80 24.73 -12.09
N VAL A 205 13.53 25.45 -11.21
CA VAL A 205 14.49 26.52 -11.58
C VAL A 205 15.65 25.98 -12.41
N ILE A 206 16.16 24.79 -12.12
CA ILE A 206 17.21 24.12 -12.93
C ILE A 206 16.69 23.49 -14.22
N GLY A 207 15.41 23.72 -14.59
CA GLY A 207 14.84 23.30 -15.87
C GLY A 207 14.38 21.86 -15.95
N ALA A 208 14.11 21.18 -14.82
CA ALA A 208 13.58 19.82 -14.87
C ALA A 208 12.17 19.79 -15.49
N GLY A 209 11.95 18.88 -16.44
CA GLY A 209 10.65 18.71 -17.09
C GLY A 209 9.53 18.28 -16.11
N ARG A 210 8.30 18.69 -16.37
CA ARG A 210 7.12 18.46 -15.52
C ARG A 210 6.93 17.00 -15.10
N ALA A 211 7.05 16.05 -16.03
CA ALA A 211 6.96 14.63 -15.75
C ALA A 211 8.07 14.16 -14.79
N ARG A 212 9.31 14.65 -14.98
CA ARG A 212 10.44 14.33 -14.11
C ARG A 212 10.20 14.84 -12.69
N ILE A 213 9.71 16.08 -12.55
CA ILE A 213 9.37 16.65 -11.23
C ILE A 213 8.30 15.79 -10.56
N LEU A 214 7.21 15.46 -11.26
CA LEU A 214 6.12 14.67 -10.71
C LEU A 214 6.58 13.27 -10.30
N PHE A 215 7.10 12.47 -11.25
CA PHE A 215 7.35 11.04 -11.01
C PHE A 215 8.65 10.77 -10.25
N LYS A 216 9.70 11.57 -10.41
CA LYS A 216 10.99 11.34 -9.78
C LYS A 216 11.19 12.11 -8.47
N HIS A 217 10.53 13.25 -8.29
CA HIS A 217 10.74 14.09 -7.11
C HIS A 217 9.51 14.08 -6.18
N LEU A 218 8.29 14.27 -6.70
CA LEU A 218 7.11 14.39 -5.84
C LEU A 218 6.56 13.03 -5.41
N ILE A 219 6.29 12.10 -6.35
CA ILE A 219 5.69 10.79 -6.03
C ILE A 219 6.59 9.98 -5.11
N ILE A 220 7.91 9.97 -5.33
CA ILE A 220 8.82 9.24 -4.45
C ILE A 220 8.76 9.78 -3.00
N ASN A 221 8.66 11.10 -2.84
CA ASN A 221 8.52 11.71 -1.52
C ASN A 221 7.11 11.61 -0.92
N CYS A 222 6.10 11.23 -1.72
CA CYS A 222 4.77 10.89 -1.23
C CYS A 222 4.67 9.49 -0.62
N MET A 223 5.65 8.61 -0.83
CA MET A 223 5.56 7.19 -0.42
C MET A 223 5.46 6.98 1.08
N GLY A 224 5.90 7.93 1.91
CA GLY A 224 5.81 7.82 3.36
C GLY A 224 4.37 7.80 3.89
N PRO A 225 3.49 8.73 3.47
CA PRO A 225 2.08 8.76 3.86
C PRO A 225 1.16 7.79 3.10
N ILE A 226 1.62 7.19 2.00
CA ILE A 226 0.89 6.24 1.15
C ILE A 226 1.11 4.80 1.63
#